data_1f178516648792d2297946a269852a0d
#
_entry.id   1f178516648792d2297946a269852a0d
#
_cell.length_a   1.000
_cell.length_b   1.000
_cell.length_c   1.000
_cell.angle_alpha   90.00
_cell.angle_beta   90.00
_cell.angle_gamma   90.00
#
_symmetry.space_group_name_H-M   'P 1'
#
loop_
_entity.id
_entity.type
_entity.pdbx_description
1 polymer ?
#
loop_
_entity_poly.entity_id
_entity_poly.type
_entity_poly.pdbx_seq_one_letter_code
_entity_poly.pdbx_strand_id
1 'polypeptide(L)'
;MRFETKAVHSGAGADDETGAIAAPIHLSTTFERRAEDGEPSHGFSYIRDGNPTQVRLEEALAAIDSASQALAFASGMAATTCLLQSLPAGSHVLLQDESYYGVRALANEYLNRWGLTFDFVAMDDLDAVQASVRPSTRAIWCESPSNPLMKIADVAALARIAHDANAILIADATFATPALQRPIEQGAGVVLHSTTKYLGGHSDVQGGSLAFAQRSELSEAVEHCRKITGGVASPFNSWLILRGIRSLPARMRVHCENAMALARALATHPRVEAVHYPGLESHAGHAIAAKQMSAFGGMLSFNVRGGREAALAVTAKTKIFTRATSLGGTESLIEHRASSEGPGSRTAENLLRISTGLEHKDDLVEDLLRALD
;
A
#
# COMPACT_ATOMS: atom_id res chain seq x y z
N MET A 1 -15.87 17.50 1.65
CA MET A 1 -16.39 16.36 2.45
C MET A 1 -15.27 15.79 3.31
N ARG A 2 -15.60 15.27 4.52
CA ARG A 2 -14.65 14.54 5.37
C ARG A 2 -14.31 13.18 4.78
N PHE A 3 -13.22 12.57 5.22
CA PHE A 3 -12.69 11.32 4.66
C PHE A 3 -13.71 10.18 4.67
N GLU A 4 -14.40 9.95 5.79
CA GLU A 4 -15.38 8.87 5.94
C GLU A 4 -16.53 9.01 4.93
N THR A 5 -16.98 10.24 4.70
CA THR A 5 -18.03 10.53 3.70
C THR A 5 -17.52 10.31 2.27
N LYS A 6 -16.26 10.70 1.98
CA LYS A 6 -15.64 10.42 0.69
C LYS A 6 -15.54 8.91 0.44
N ALA A 7 -15.05 8.15 1.43
CA ALA A 7 -14.91 6.70 1.32
C ALA A 7 -16.25 5.97 1.04
N VAL A 8 -17.35 6.45 1.60
CA VAL A 8 -18.68 5.85 1.40
C VAL A 8 -19.30 6.23 0.05
N HIS A 9 -19.11 7.45 -0.42
CA HIS A 9 -19.88 8.00 -1.53
C HIS A 9 -19.14 8.13 -2.85
N SER A 10 -17.80 8.26 -2.86
CA SER A 10 -17.04 8.43 -4.10
C SER A 10 -17.08 7.15 -4.94
N GLY A 11 -17.36 7.27 -6.23
CA GLY A 11 -17.54 6.15 -7.16
C GLY A 11 -18.75 5.24 -6.87
N ALA A 12 -19.53 5.54 -5.82
CA ALA A 12 -20.61 4.67 -5.33
C ALA A 12 -22.02 5.25 -5.56
N GLY A 13 -22.20 6.08 -6.58
CA GLY A 13 -23.50 6.59 -6.98
C GLY A 13 -24.48 5.47 -7.35
N ALA A 14 -25.79 5.70 -7.11
CA ALA A 14 -26.82 4.78 -7.57
C ALA A 14 -26.71 4.54 -9.08
N ASP A 15 -27.19 3.39 -9.52
CA ASP A 15 -27.27 3.07 -10.95
C ASP A 15 -28.40 3.88 -11.60
N ASP A 16 -28.07 4.63 -12.65
CA ASP A 16 -29.03 5.55 -13.30
C ASP A 16 -30.15 4.80 -14.04
N GLU A 17 -29.90 3.57 -14.47
CA GLU A 17 -30.90 2.77 -15.20
C GLU A 17 -31.91 2.12 -14.26
N THR A 18 -31.46 1.59 -13.13
CA THR A 18 -32.29 0.79 -12.23
C THR A 18 -32.58 1.44 -10.88
N GLY A 19 -31.85 2.49 -10.53
CA GLY A 19 -31.87 3.10 -9.20
C GLY A 19 -31.22 2.25 -8.10
N ALA A 20 -30.50 1.19 -8.46
CA ALA A 20 -29.84 0.31 -7.51
C ALA A 20 -28.74 1.07 -6.74
N ILE A 21 -28.74 0.97 -5.40
CA ILE A 21 -27.76 1.64 -4.54
C ILE A 21 -26.37 1.03 -4.69
N ALA A 22 -26.26 -0.28 -4.93
CA ALA A 22 -25.02 -0.93 -5.29
C ALA A 22 -24.87 -0.91 -6.81
N ALA A 23 -23.79 -0.27 -7.30
CA ALA A 23 -23.53 -0.20 -8.72
C ALA A 23 -23.38 -1.60 -9.35
N PRO A 24 -23.85 -1.82 -10.59
CA PRO A 24 -23.68 -3.08 -11.29
C PRO A 24 -22.22 -3.35 -11.65
N ILE A 25 -21.90 -4.63 -11.89
CA ILE A 25 -20.61 -5.06 -12.41
C ILE A 25 -20.72 -5.22 -13.93
N HIS A 26 -20.03 -4.40 -14.68
CA HIS A 26 -20.01 -4.47 -16.15
C HIS A 26 -18.87 -5.41 -16.61
N LEU A 27 -19.21 -6.67 -16.92
CA LEU A 27 -18.24 -7.69 -17.35
C LEU A 27 -17.93 -7.64 -18.85
N SER A 28 -18.61 -6.76 -19.62
CA SER A 28 -18.41 -6.68 -21.08
C SER A 28 -16.98 -6.36 -21.44
N THR A 29 -16.42 -7.07 -22.43
CA THR A 29 -15.08 -6.81 -22.99
C THR A 29 -15.11 -5.79 -24.12
N THR A 30 -16.27 -5.59 -24.77
CA THR A 30 -16.45 -4.68 -25.89
C THR A 30 -17.75 -3.90 -25.73
N PHE A 31 -17.80 -2.71 -26.29
CA PHE A 31 -18.92 -1.77 -26.16
C PHE A 31 -19.37 -1.29 -27.53
N GLU A 32 -20.67 -0.94 -27.62
CA GLU A 32 -21.29 -0.48 -28.85
C GLU A 32 -20.68 0.84 -29.35
N ARG A 33 -20.61 0.96 -30.66
CA ARG A 33 -20.26 2.21 -31.34
C ARG A 33 -21.46 2.78 -32.05
N ARG A 34 -21.54 4.11 -32.10
CA ARG A 34 -22.58 4.82 -32.84
C ARG A 34 -22.47 4.56 -34.34
N ALA A 35 -23.60 4.37 -35.00
CA ALA A 35 -23.66 4.07 -36.41
C ALA A 35 -23.22 5.28 -37.27
N GLU A 36 -23.43 6.50 -36.77
CA GLU A 36 -23.26 7.74 -37.51
C GLU A 36 -21.79 8.13 -37.73
N ASP A 37 -20.96 7.90 -36.73
CA ASP A 37 -19.57 8.35 -36.70
C ASP A 37 -18.54 7.29 -36.28
N GLY A 38 -19.02 6.11 -35.84
CA GLY A 38 -18.18 5.02 -35.34
C GLY A 38 -17.55 5.27 -33.98
N GLU A 39 -17.88 6.36 -33.29
CA GLU A 39 -17.40 6.65 -31.95
C GLU A 39 -18.09 5.81 -30.88
N PRO A 40 -17.47 5.56 -29.70
CA PRO A 40 -18.09 4.83 -28.62
C PRO A 40 -19.39 5.49 -28.15
N SER A 41 -20.49 4.72 -28.04
CA SER A 41 -21.82 5.25 -27.69
C SER A 41 -21.86 5.91 -26.29
N HIS A 42 -21.07 5.39 -25.33
CA HIS A 42 -21.01 5.86 -23.94
C HIS A 42 -19.56 6.06 -23.44
N GLY A 43 -18.63 6.36 -24.36
CA GLY A 43 -17.23 6.65 -24.02
C GLY A 43 -16.35 5.41 -23.75
N PHE A 44 -16.92 4.20 -23.79
CA PHE A 44 -16.18 2.95 -23.67
C PHE A 44 -16.11 2.20 -24.99
N SER A 45 -14.94 1.63 -25.30
CA SER A 45 -14.71 0.87 -26.53
C SER A 45 -14.31 -0.57 -26.25
N TYR A 46 -13.32 -0.74 -25.39
CA TYR A 46 -12.76 -2.06 -25.04
C TYR A 46 -12.30 -2.07 -23.58
N ILE A 47 -12.50 -3.18 -22.88
CA ILE A 47 -12.28 -3.32 -21.44
C ILE A 47 -10.87 -2.92 -20.99
N ARG A 48 -9.83 -3.17 -21.81
CA ARG A 48 -8.44 -2.83 -21.51
C ARG A 48 -8.20 -1.32 -21.54
N ASP A 49 -8.98 -0.59 -22.33
CA ASP A 49 -8.90 0.88 -22.45
C ASP A 49 -9.70 1.58 -21.33
N GLY A 50 -10.81 0.97 -20.91
CA GLY A 50 -11.66 1.45 -19.84
C GLY A 50 -12.89 0.59 -19.64
N ASN A 51 -13.45 0.62 -18.42
CA ASN A 51 -14.66 -0.11 -18.05
C ASN A 51 -15.44 0.69 -17.01
N PRO A 52 -16.79 0.77 -17.07
CA PRO A 52 -17.58 1.57 -16.13
C PRO A 52 -17.33 1.23 -14.66
N THR A 53 -17.14 -0.06 -14.33
CA THR A 53 -16.90 -0.50 -12.95
C THR A 53 -15.49 -0.08 -12.47
N GLN A 54 -14.49 -0.15 -13.35
CA GLN A 54 -13.13 0.31 -13.08
C GLN A 54 -13.09 1.82 -12.85
N VAL A 55 -13.79 2.62 -13.67
CA VAL A 55 -13.85 4.08 -13.53
C VAL A 55 -14.41 4.48 -12.17
N ARG A 56 -15.48 3.83 -11.70
CA ARG A 56 -16.02 4.07 -10.36
C ARG A 56 -14.98 3.81 -9.25
N LEU A 57 -14.17 2.78 -9.39
CA LEU A 57 -13.07 2.52 -8.44
C LEU A 57 -12.02 3.64 -8.52
N GLU A 58 -11.62 4.05 -9.72
CA GLU A 58 -10.62 5.11 -9.93
C GLU A 58 -11.07 6.46 -9.34
N GLU A 59 -12.36 6.80 -9.49
CA GLU A 59 -12.97 7.97 -8.85
C GLU A 59 -12.89 7.90 -7.31
N ALA A 60 -13.19 6.74 -6.73
CA ALA A 60 -13.10 6.54 -5.29
C ALA A 60 -11.66 6.67 -4.80
N LEU A 61 -10.70 6.03 -5.47
CA LEU A 61 -9.27 6.08 -5.15
C LEU A 61 -8.74 7.52 -5.22
N ALA A 62 -9.06 8.26 -6.29
CA ALA A 62 -8.66 9.65 -6.41
C ALA A 62 -9.22 10.52 -5.26
N ALA A 63 -10.48 10.33 -4.92
CA ALA A 63 -11.15 11.12 -3.88
C ALA A 63 -10.57 10.88 -2.47
N ILE A 64 -10.25 9.61 -2.13
CA ILE A 64 -9.72 9.26 -0.80
C ILE A 64 -8.25 9.64 -0.62
N ASP A 65 -7.45 9.64 -1.70
CA ASP A 65 -6.05 10.07 -1.68
C ASP A 65 -5.87 11.58 -1.87
N SER A 66 -6.96 12.35 -2.06
CA SER A 66 -6.92 13.78 -2.41
C SER A 66 -6.14 14.02 -3.73
N ALA A 67 -6.25 13.09 -4.67
CA ALA A 67 -5.59 13.10 -5.96
C ALA A 67 -6.47 13.73 -7.05
N SER A 68 -5.83 14.24 -8.11
CA SER A 68 -6.54 14.71 -9.32
C SER A 68 -6.92 13.58 -10.27
N GLN A 69 -6.20 12.45 -10.19
CA GLN A 69 -6.42 11.24 -10.99
C GLN A 69 -5.96 10.02 -10.22
N ALA A 70 -6.66 8.89 -10.37
CA ALA A 70 -6.15 7.60 -9.95
C ALA A 70 -6.32 6.58 -11.09
N LEU A 71 -5.44 5.58 -11.11
CA LEU A 71 -5.45 4.47 -12.05
C LEU A 71 -5.46 3.15 -11.28
N ALA A 72 -6.37 2.24 -11.65
CA ALA A 72 -6.49 0.92 -11.06
C ALA A 72 -5.75 -0.14 -11.91
N PHE A 73 -5.06 -1.06 -11.23
CA PHE A 73 -4.21 -2.09 -11.83
C PHE A 73 -4.57 -3.49 -11.33
N ALA A 74 -4.17 -4.52 -12.09
CA ALA A 74 -4.36 -5.92 -11.73
C ALA A 74 -3.66 -6.32 -10.42
N SER A 75 -2.59 -5.62 -10.04
CA SER A 75 -1.84 -5.82 -8.79
C SER A 75 -1.01 -4.59 -8.43
N GLY A 76 -0.54 -4.49 -7.18
CA GLY A 76 0.43 -3.48 -6.77
C GLY A 76 1.71 -3.53 -7.61
N MET A 77 2.19 -4.74 -7.95
CA MET A 77 3.37 -4.89 -8.81
C MET A 77 3.14 -4.43 -10.26
N ALA A 78 1.93 -4.61 -10.81
CA ALA A 78 1.59 -4.06 -12.12
C ALA A 78 1.61 -2.53 -12.10
N ALA A 79 1.10 -1.92 -11.02
CA ALA A 79 1.16 -0.47 -10.80
C ALA A 79 2.62 0.02 -10.71
N THR A 80 3.44 -0.63 -9.86
CA THR A 80 4.88 -0.33 -9.71
C THR A 80 5.62 -0.43 -11.05
N THR A 81 5.40 -1.52 -11.79
CA THR A 81 6.07 -1.76 -13.06
C THR A 81 5.71 -0.70 -14.10
N CYS A 82 4.42 -0.40 -14.26
CA CYS A 82 3.98 0.64 -15.20
C CYS A 82 4.54 2.02 -14.83
N LEU A 83 4.56 2.37 -13.55
CA LEU A 83 5.08 3.66 -13.09
C LEU A 83 6.58 3.78 -13.40
N LEU A 84 7.38 2.78 -13.02
CA LEU A 84 8.83 2.83 -13.22
C LEU A 84 9.21 2.75 -14.70
N GLN A 85 8.51 1.95 -15.51
CA GLN A 85 8.72 1.87 -16.96
C GLN A 85 8.33 3.16 -17.70
N SER A 86 7.48 3.99 -17.11
CA SER A 86 7.07 5.28 -17.70
C SER A 86 8.06 6.40 -17.41
N LEU A 87 9.07 6.18 -16.60
CA LEU A 87 10.17 7.13 -16.40
C LEU A 87 11.05 7.17 -17.67
N PRO A 88 11.63 8.33 -18.03
CA PRO A 88 12.55 8.43 -19.16
C PRO A 88 13.73 7.47 -19.03
N ALA A 89 14.18 6.91 -20.16
CA ALA A 89 15.39 6.08 -20.19
C ALA A 89 16.61 6.85 -19.63
N GLY A 90 17.46 6.18 -18.86
CA GLY A 90 18.57 6.80 -18.15
C GLY A 90 18.21 7.43 -16.80
N SER A 91 16.94 7.36 -16.39
CA SER A 91 16.52 7.86 -15.09
C SER A 91 17.18 7.09 -13.95
N HIS A 92 17.59 7.84 -12.92
CA HIS A 92 18.01 7.31 -11.65
C HIS A 92 16.83 7.39 -10.66
N VAL A 93 16.65 6.33 -9.87
CA VAL A 93 15.61 6.22 -8.84
C VAL A 93 16.27 5.90 -7.51
N LEU A 94 16.00 6.71 -6.49
CA LEU A 94 16.33 6.38 -5.11
C LEU A 94 15.20 5.53 -4.55
N LEU A 95 15.50 4.27 -4.23
CA LEU A 95 14.56 3.32 -3.60
C LEU A 95 14.88 3.15 -2.12
N GLN A 96 13.84 3.04 -1.31
CA GLN A 96 14.01 2.66 0.09
C GLN A 96 14.64 1.27 0.20
N ASP A 97 15.66 1.15 1.03
CA ASP A 97 16.41 -0.10 1.24
C ASP A 97 15.57 -1.24 1.82
N GLU A 98 14.56 -0.90 2.62
CA GLU A 98 13.57 -1.81 3.20
C GLU A 98 12.22 -1.81 2.45
N SER A 99 12.17 -1.35 1.19
CA SER A 99 10.95 -1.46 0.40
C SER A 99 10.53 -2.91 0.19
N TYR A 100 9.25 -3.11 -0.13
CA TYR A 100 8.70 -4.43 -0.43
C TYR A 100 9.63 -5.22 -1.35
N TYR A 101 9.90 -6.49 -1.01
CA TYR A 101 10.90 -7.30 -1.70
C TYR A 101 10.67 -7.37 -3.22
N GLY A 102 9.41 -7.40 -3.67
CA GLY A 102 9.06 -7.43 -5.09
C GLY A 102 9.52 -6.18 -5.85
N VAL A 103 9.50 -5.00 -5.21
CA VAL A 103 10.01 -3.75 -5.81
C VAL A 103 11.53 -3.83 -5.96
N ARG A 104 12.23 -4.33 -4.94
CA ARG A 104 13.70 -4.53 -4.98
C ARG A 104 14.10 -5.55 -6.04
N ALA A 105 13.38 -6.68 -6.12
CA ALA A 105 13.61 -7.70 -7.15
C ALA A 105 13.36 -7.13 -8.55
N LEU A 106 12.26 -6.39 -8.75
CA LEU A 106 11.95 -5.74 -10.02
C LEU A 106 13.07 -4.77 -10.45
N ALA A 107 13.58 -3.96 -9.53
CA ALA A 107 14.67 -3.03 -9.80
C ALA A 107 15.97 -3.77 -10.19
N ASN A 108 16.38 -4.75 -9.38
CA ASN A 108 17.66 -5.43 -9.57
C ASN A 108 17.68 -6.42 -10.76
N GLU A 109 16.57 -7.11 -11.04
CA GLU A 109 16.55 -8.22 -11.98
C GLU A 109 16.04 -7.82 -13.37
N TYR A 110 15.18 -6.79 -13.44
CA TYR A 110 14.48 -6.46 -14.69
C TYR A 110 14.71 -5.03 -15.17
N LEU A 111 14.46 -4.02 -14.32
CA LEU A 111 14.39 -2.63 -14.80
C LEU A 111 15.74 -2.01 -15.14
N ASN A 112 16.84 -2.53 -14.60
CA ASN A 112 18.17 -2.15 -15.01
C ASN A 112 18.44 -2.43 -16.51
N ARG A 113 17.79 -3.45 -17.07
CA ARG A 113 17.86 -3.79 -18.51
C ARG A 113 17.11 -2.79 -19.39
N TRP A 114 16.26 -1.96 -18.79
CA TRP A 114 15.46 -0.93 -19.47
C TRP A 114 16.08 0.46 -19.37
N GLY A 115 17.32 0.51 -18.89
CA GLY A 115 18.11 1.73 -18.80
C GLY A 115 17.84 2.55 -17.54
N LEU A 116 17.11 2.03 -16.55
CA LEU A 116 16.98 2.66 -15.25
C LEU A 116 18.13 2.28 -14.31
N THR A 117 18.53 3.19 -13.46
CA THR A 117 19.53 2.95 -12.41
C THR A 117 18.91 3.17 -11.04
N PHE A 118 19.37 2.41 -10.05
CA PHE A 118 18.79 2.41 -8.71
C PHE A 118 19.86 2.48 -7.63
N ASP A 119 19.65 3.34 -6.65
CA ASP A 119 20.34 3.29 -5.37
C ASP A 119 19.34 2.98 -4.26
N PHE A 120 19.77 2.17 -3.29
CA PHE A 120 18.96 1.80 -2.12
C PHE A 120 19.43 2.60 -0.91
N VAL A 121 18.52 3.38 -0.32
CA VAL A 121 18.82 4.34 0.73
C VAL A 121 17.81 4.22 1.86
N ALA A 122 18.26 4.39 3.11
CA ALA A 122 17.37 4.50 4.26
C ALA A 122 16.58 5.81 4.18
N MET A 123 15.26 5.76 3.98
CA MET A 123 14.43 6.96 3.80
C MET A 123 14.09 7.68 5.11
N ASP A 124 14.46 7.12 6.25
CA ASP A 124 14.46 7.75 7.57
C ASP A 124 15.75 8.55 7.86
N ASP A 125 16.75 8.49 6.97
CA ASP A 125 17.99 9.28 7.00
C ASP A 125 17.98 10.30 5.84
N LEU A 126 17.51 11.52 6.12
CA LEU A 126 17.37 12.58 5.11
C LEU A 126 18.71 13.05 4.55
N ASP A 127 19.79 13.02 5.35
CA ASP A 127 21.13 13.41 4.90
C ASP A 127 21.68 12.38 3.90
N ALA A 128 21.49 11.10 4.16
CA ALA A 128 21.83 10.03 3.23
C ALA A 128 21.04 10.13 1.92
N VAL A 129 19.72 10.44 2.00
CA VAL A 129 18.87 10.66 0.81
C VAL A 129 19.39 11.84 0.00
N GLN A 130 19.66 12.99 0.64
CA GLN A 130 20.16 14.18 -0.03
C GLN A 130 21.53 13.93 -0.70
N ALA A 131 22.43 13.22 -0.03
CA ALA A 131 23.76 12.88 -0.57
C ALA A 131 23.70 11.90 -1.75
N SER A 132 22.64 11.12 -1.86
CA SER A 132 22.45 10.13 -2.93
C SER A 132 21.74 10.70 -4.18
N VAL A 133 21.28 11.95 -4.15
CA VAL A 133 20.66 12.61 -5.30
C VAL A 133 21.69 12.84 -6.41
N ARG A 134 21.32 12.53 -7.65
CA ARG A 134 22.14 12.72 -8.88
C ARG A 134 21.41 13.63 -9.87
N PRO A 135 22.11 14.24 -10.83
CA PRO A 135 21.46 15.01 -11.91
C PRO A 135 20.44 14.21 -12.72
N SER A 136 20.60 12.88 -12.79
CA SER A 136 19.70 11.96 -13.45
C SER A 136 18.58 11.42 -12.55
N THR A 137 18.53 11.79 -11.27
CA THR A 137 17.44 11.37 -10.35
C THR A 137 16.12 11.93 -10.84
N ARG A 138 15.13 11.06 -11.04
CA ARG A 138 13.77 11.41 -11.47
C ARG A 138 12.70 10.95 -10.50
N ALA A 139 13.03 10.01 -9.61
CA ALA A 139 12.09 9.57 -8.59
C ALA A 139 12.82 9.26 -7.28
N ILE A 140 12.15 9.57 -6.17
CA ILE A 140 12.48 9.11 -4.83
C ILE A 140 11.28 8.27 -4.38
N TRP A 141 11.51 7.02 -3.99
CA TRP A 141 10.50 6.06 -3.58
C TRP A 141 10.61 5.78 -2.09
N CYS A 142 9.59 6.10 -1.33
CA CYS A 142 9.49 5.72 0.08
C CYS A 142 8.29 4.81 0.33
N GLU A 143 8.41 3.92 1.30
CA GLU A 143 7.36 3.08 1.87
C GLU A 143 7.23 3.45 3.36
N SER A 144 6.08 4.00 3.77
CA SER A 144 5.90 4.46 5.15
C SER A 144 4.49 4.16 5.66
N PRO A 145 4.37 3.38 6.76
CA PRO A 145 5.42 2.62 7.45
C PRO A 145 6.06 1.53 6.58
N SER A 146 7.36 1.22 6.79
CA SER A 146 8.09 0.20 6.03
C SER A 146 7.73 -1.23 6.44
N ASN A 147 8.09 -2.20 5.61
CA ASN A 147 7.88 -3.62 5.85
C ASN A 147 9.23 -4.37 5.90
N PRO A 148 9.61 -5.04 7.00
CA PRO A 148 8.75 -5.38 8.16
C PRO A 148 8.94 -4.53 9.42
N LEU A 149 9.88 -3.59 9.45
CA LEU A 149 10.31 -2.92 10.69
C LEU A 149 9.49 -1.67 11.06
N MET A 150 8.44 -1.34 10.28
CA MET A 150 7.56 -0.20 10.53
C MET A 150 8.31 1.15 10.64
N LYS A 151 9.47 1.30 9.98
CA LYS A 151 10.19 2.57 9.94
C LYS A 151 9.32 3.64 9.30
N ILE A 152 9.48 4.86 9.76
CA ILE A 152 8.70 6.02 9.32
C ILE A 152 9.61 6.98 8.56
N ALA A 153 9.24 7.26 7.32
CA ALA A 153 9.86 8.30 6.51
C ALA A 153 9.10 9.64 6.71
N ASP A 154 9.81 10.76 6.82
CA ASP A 154 9.19 12.10 6.80
C ASP A 154 8.83 12.44 5.34
N VAL A 155 7.57 12.18 4.98
CA VAL A 155 7.08 12.37 3.61
C VAL A 155 7.22 13.83 3.15
N ALA A 156 6.95 14.79 4.02
CA ALA A 156 7.05 16.21 3.66
C ALA A 156 8.50 16.64 3.44
N ALA A 157 9.45 16.10 4.21
CA ALA A 157 10.86 16.37 4.01
C ALA A 157 11.38 15.73 2.72
N LEU A 158 11.03 14.47 2.46
CA LEU A 158 11.38 13.78 1.22
C LEU A 158 10.77 14.46 -0.02
N ALA A 159 9.55 14.99 0.09
CA ALA A 159 8.92 15.75 -0.99
C ALA A 159 9.71 17.02 -1.35
N ARG A 160 10.26 17.72 -0.35
CA ARG A 160 11.14 18.88 -0.60
C ARG A 160 12.43 18.46 -1.30
N ILE A 161 13.10 17.39 -0.83
CA ILE A 161 14.31 16.89 -1.48
C ILE A 161 14.03 16.49 -2.94
N ALA A 162 12.92 15.80 -3.19
CA ALA A 162 12.51 15.42 -4.54
C ALA A 162 12.27 16.66 -5.43
N HIS A 163 11.53 17.65 -4.92
CA HIS A 163 11.26 18.90 -5.62
C HIS A 163 12.55 19.63 -6.01
N ASP A 164 13.49 19.79 -5.06
CA ASP A 164 14.76 20.50 -5.27
C ASP A 164 15.66 19.76 -6.27
N ALA A 165 15.48 18.44 -6.40
CA ALA A 165 16.17 17.60 -7.37
C ALA A 165 15.48 17.51 -8.74
N ASN A 166 14.34 18.21 -8.97
CA ASN A 166 13.47 18.02 -10.12
C ASN A 166 13.05 16.55 -10.31
N ALA A 167 12.83 15.85 -9.22
CA ALA A 167 12.35 14.49 -9.15
C ALA A 167 10.94 14.44 -8.55
N ILE A 168 10.26 13.31 -8.72
CA ILE A 168 8.95 13.07 -8.12
C ILE A 168 9.10 12.22 -6.86
N LEU A 169 8.41 12.56 -5.78
CA LEU A 169 8.26 11.67 -4.64
C LEU A 169 7.12 10.68 -4.92
N ILE A 170 7.44 9.40 -4.86
CA ILE A 170 6.50 8.27 -4.91
C ILE A 170 6.40 7.70 -3.50
N ALA A 171 5.20 7.69 -2.94
CA ALA A 171 4.94 7.15 -1.61
C ALA A 171 4.09 5.87 -1.71
N ASP A 172 4.65 4.73 -1.32
CA ASP A 172 3.86 3.54 -1.06
C ASP A 172 3.22 3.66 0.33
N ALA A 173 1.92 3.93 0.35
CA ALA A 173 1.14 4.11 1.56
C ALA A 173 0.22 2.91 1.84
N THR A 174 0.59 1.73 1.37
CA THR A 174 -0.21 0.49 1.53
C THR A 174 -0.53 0.20 2.99
N PHE A 175 0.42 0.40 3.92
CA PHE A 175 0.21 0.14 5.35
C PHE A 175 -0.58 1.25 6.05
N ALA A 176 -0.28 2.51 5.72
CA ALA A 176 -0.97 3.65 6.30
C ALA A 176 -2.42 3.74 5.82
N THR A 177 -2.67 3.46 4.55
CA THR A 177 -3.93 3.72 3.86
C THR A 177 -4.32 5.20 3.82
N PRO A 178 -5.21 5.65 2.92
CA PRO A 178 -5.69 7.03 2.92
C PRO A 178 -6.49 7.42 4.17
N ALA A 179 -6.93 6.43 4.95
CA ALA A 179 -7.62 6.67 6.20
C ALA A 179 -6.72 7.27 7.28
N LEU A 180 -5.42 6.95 7.26
CA LEU A 180 -4.48 7.38 8.29
C LEU A 180 -3.49 8.43 7.78
N GLN A 181 -3.11 8.37 6.50
CA GLN A 181 -2.15 9.29 5.90
C GLN A 181 -2.51 9.51 4.42
N ARG A 182 -2.39 10.75 3.97
CA ARG A 182 -2.55 11.13 2.56
C ARG A 182 -1.28 11.84 2.10
N PRO A 183 -0.32 11.10 1.54
CA PRO A 183 0.99 11.64 1.15
C PRO A 183 0.92 12.77 0.12
N ILE A 184 -0.13 12.83 -0.74
CA ILE A 184 -0.34 13.94 -1.66
C ILE A 184 -0.49 15.26 -0.91
N GLU A 185 -1.24 15.29 0.21
CA GLU A 185 -1.39 16.48 1.04
C GLU A 185 -0.07 16.91 1.71
N GLN A 186 0.93 16.02 1.71
CA GLN A 186 2.27 16.24 2.26
C GLN A 186 3.32 16.49 1.16
N GLY A 187 2.92 16.59 -0.10
CA GLY A 187 3.76 16.94 -1.23
C GLY A 187 4.24 15.78 -2.10
N ALA A 188 3.78 14.54 -1.85
CA ALA A 188 4.06 13.44 -2.78
C ALA A 188 3.38 13.67 -4.12
N GLY A 189 4.09 13.39 -5.22
CA GLY A 189 3.56 13.50 -6.56
C GLY A 189 2.73 12.29 -6.97
N VAL A 190 3.07 11.11 -6.44
CA VAL A 190 2.37 9.85 -6.69
C VAL A 190 2.23 9.06 -5.39
N VAL A 191 1.06 8.49 -5.16
CA VAL A 191 0.81 7.53 -4.09
C VAL A 191 0.49 6.18 -4.71
N LEU A 192 1.13 5.14 -4.20
CA LEU A 192 0.87 3.75 -4.56
C LEU A 192 0.14 3.04 -3.42
N HIS A 193 -0.83 2.20 -3.78
CA HIS A 193 -1.39 1.20 -2.87
C HIS A 193 -1.43 -0.17 -3.54
N SER A 194 -1.02 -1.19 -2.81
CA SER A 194 -1.51 -2.54 -3.06
C SER A 194 -2.94 -2.62 -2.54
N THR A 195 -3.93 -2.46 -3.43
CA THR A 195 -5.35 -2.50 -3.04
C THR A 195 -5.80 -3.89 -2.59
N THR A 196 -4.96 -4.91 -2.82
CA THR A 196 -5.04 -6.27 -2.25
C THR A 196 -5.15 -6.26 -0.72
N LYS A 197 -4.59 -5.23 -0.06
CA LYS A 197 -4.45 -5.13 1.40
C LYS A 197 -5.68 -4.46 2.01
N TYR A 198 -5.51 -3.50 2.90
CA TYR A 198 -6.59 -2.82 3.61
C TYR A 198 -7.71 -2.25 2.74
N LEU A 199 -7.41 -1.81 1.49
CA LEU A 199 -8.43 -1.25 0.61
C LEU A 199 -9.46 -2.31 0.19
N GLY A 200 -9.02 -3.50 -0.21
CA GLY A 200 -9.89 -4.67 -0.38
C GLY A 200 -10.41 -5.18 0.97
N GLY A 201 -9.49 -5.46 1.89
CA GLY A 201 -9.75 -5.64 3.32
C GLY A 201 -10.42 -6.94 3.75
N HIS A 202 -10.52 -7.94 2.87
CA HIS A 202 -11.22 -9.21 3.14
C HIS A 202 -10.45 -10.45 2.66
N SER A 203 -9.17 -10.31 2.32
CA SER A 203 -8.28 -11.40 1.85
C SER A 203 -8.78 -12.13 0.59
N ASP A 204 -9.68 -11.53 -0.20
CA ASP A 204 -10.43 -12.13 -1.30
C ASP A 204 -10.21 -11.46 -2.67
N VAL A 205 -9.41 -10.40 -2.74
CA VAL A 205 -9.19 -9.62 -3.96
C VAL A 205 -7.75 -9.21 -4.14
N GLN A 206 -7.27 -9.21 -5.39
CA GLN A 206 -5.98 -8.66 -5.78
C GLN A 206 -6.18 -7.39 -6.61
N GLY A 207 -5.32 -6.39 -6.37
CA GLY A 207 -5.28 -5.17 -7.16
C GLY A 207 -4.16 -4.22 -6.72
N GLY A 208 -4.02 -3.14 -7.48
CA GLY A 208 -3.11 -2.04 -7.19
C GLY A 208 -3.70 -0.72 -7.66
N SER A 209 -3.17 0.38 -7.15
CA SER A 209 -3.52 1.72 -7.61
C SER A 209 -2.34 2.67 -7.60
N LEU A 210 -2.40 3.65 -8.49
CA LEU A 210 -1.58 4.86 -8.47
C LEU A 210 -2.52 6.05 -8.42
N ALA A 211 -2.31 6.94 -7.46
CA ALA A 211 -3.00 8.21 -7.34
C ALA A 211 -1.99 9.34 -7.60
N PHE A 212 -2.33 10.26 -8.50
CA PHE A 212 -1.47 11.35 -8.95
C PHE A 212 -1.96 12.68 -8.37
N ALA A 213 -1.04 13.45 -7.80
CA ALA A 213 -1.35 14.79 -7.26
C ALA A 213 -1.94 15.71 -8.35
N GLN A 214 -1.42 15.59 -9.58
CA GLN A 214 -1.91 16.31 -10.75
C GLN A 214 -1.77 15.45 -12.02
N ARG A 215 -2.61 15.72 -13.00
CA ARG A 215 -2.41 15.18 -14.35
C ARG A 215 -1.12 15.74 -14.95
N SER A 216 -0.33 14.87 -15.59
CA SER A 216 0.99 15.19 -16.11
C SER A 216 1.36 14.23 -17.24
N GLU A 217 2.42 14.54 -17.98
CA GLU A 217 2.99 13.63 -18.97
C GLU A 217 3.30 12.25 -18.36
N LEU A 218 3.78 12.20 -17.10
CA LEU A 218 4.01 10.92 -16.41
C LEU A 218 2.71 10.16 -16.19
N SER A 219 1.64 10.80 -15.72
CA SER A 219 0.35 10.11 -15.49
C SER A 219 -0.26 9.58 -16.78
N GLU A 220 -0.11 10.32 -17.88
CA GLU A 220 -0.55 9.90 -19.23
C GLU A 220 0.30 8.74 -19.76
N ALA A 221 1.62 8.79 -19.58
CA ALA A 221 2.52 7.69 -19.95
C ALA A 221 2.22 6.41 -19.16
N VAL A 222 1.93 6.53 -17.85
CA VAL A 222 1.53 5.39 -17.01
C VAL A 222 0.19 4.81 -17.44
N GLU A 223 -0.80 5.65 -17.75
CA GLU A 223 -2.08 5.19 -18.27
C GLU A 223 -1.91 4.46 -19.60
N HIS A 224 -1.10 5.00 -20.51
CA HIS A 224 -0.78 4.35 -21.78
C HIS A 224 -0.04 3.02 -21.56
N CYS A 225 0.99 3.00 -20.71
CA CYS A 225 1.74 1.79 -20.37
C CYS A 225 0.80 0.70 -19.84
N ARG A 226 -0.11 1.04 -18.92
CA ARG A 226 -1.12 0.11 -18.39
C ARG A 226 -1.97 -0.52 -19.50
N LYS A 227 -2.45 0.28 -20.45
CA LYS A 227 -3.24 -0.19 -21.60
C LYS A 227 -2.46 -1.14 -22.50
N ILE A 228 -1.22 -0.79 -22.84
CA ILE A 228 -0.40 -1.59 -23.75
C ILE A 228 0.07 -2.90 -23.11
N THR A 229 0.49 -2.85 -21.83
CA THR A 229 0.97 -4.03 -21.10
C THR A 229 -0.14 -4.92 -20.56
N GLY A 230 -1.40 -4.40 -20.54
CA GLY A 230 -2.55 -5.16 -20.06
C GLY A 230 -2.65 -5.27 -18.54
N GLY A 231 -1.92 -4.43 -17.78
CA GLY A 231 -1.94 -4.43 -16.32
C GLY A 231 -3.23 -3.89 -15.68
N VAL A 232 -4.35 -3.91 -16.38
CA VAL A 232 -5.62 -3.32 -15.99
C VAL A 232 -6.36 -4.13 -14.92
N ALA A 233 -7.06 -3.45 -14.01
CA ALA A 233 -7.92 -4.11 -13.03
C ALA A 233 -9.14 -4.75 -13.70
N SER A 234 -9.52 -5.96 -13.27
CA SER A 234 -10.76 -6.58 -13.73
C SER A 234 -11.99 -5.87 -13.13
N PRO A 235 -13.15 -5.88 -13.80
CA PRO A 235 -14.37 -5.27 -13.26
C PRO A 235 -14.80 -5.89 -11.93
N PHE A 236 -14.67 -7.20 -11.78
CA PHE A 236 -15.06 -7.88 -10.55
C PHE A 236 -14.16 -7.47 -9.37
N ASN A 237 -12.84 -7.46 -9.57
CA ASN A 237 -11.90 -7.00 -8.55
C ASN A 237 -12.12 -5.51 -8.23
N SER A 238 -12.38 -4.69 -9.25
CA SER A 238 -12.68 -3.26 -9.05
C SER A 238 -13.90 -3.06 -8.17
N TRP A 239 -14.97 -3.84 -8.37
CA TRP A 239 -16.16 -3.80 -7.54
C TRP A 239 -15.90 -4.23 -6.10
N LEU A 240 -15.14 -5.32 -5.88
CA LEU A 240 -14.77 -5.80 -4.53
C LEU A 240 -13.93 -4.77 -3.78
N ILE A 241 -12.95 -4.15 -4.46
CA ILE A 241 -12.11 -3.12 -3.86
C ILE A 241 -12.95 -1.89 -3.50
N LEU A 242 -13.81 -1.41 -4.41
CA LEU A 242 -14.72 -0.29 -4.12
C LEU A 242 -15.63 -0.60 -2.92
N ARG A 243 -16.16 -1.83 -2.83
CA ARG A 243 -16.93 -2.30 -1.67
C ARG A 243 -16.10 -2.27 -0.39
N GLY A 244 -14.82 -2.70 -0.45
CA GLY A 244 -13.89 -2.65 0.66
C GLY A 244 -13.59 -1.22 1.14
N ILE A 245 -13.35 -0.29 0.22
CA ILE A 245 -13.10 1.14 0.51
C ILE A 245 -14.24 1.73 1.35
N ARG A 246 -15.50 1.40 1.07
CA ARG A 246 -16.67 1.96 1.77
C ARG A 246 -16.72 1.63 3.26
N SER A 247 -16.04 0.57 3.71
CA SER A 247 -15.92 0.23 5.13
C SER A 247 -14.53 0.53 5.71
N LEU A 248 -13.59 1.03 4.90
CA LEU A 248 -12.20 1.28 5.30
C LEU A 248 -12.07 2.09 6.59
N PRO A 249 -12.77 3.23 6.79
CA PRO A 249 -12.61 4.05 8.00
C PRO A 249 -12.97 3.29 9.28
N ALA A 250 -14.03 2.51 9.25
CA ALA A 250 -14.47 1.71 10.39
C ALA A 250 -13.48 0.57 10.71
N ARG A 251 -13.00 -0.13 9.66
CA ARG A 251 -12.03 -1.22 9.82
C ARG A 251 -10.69 -0.70 10.34
N MET A 252 -10.16 0.38 9.77
CA MET A 252 -8.87 0.94 10.20
C MET A 252 -8.87 1.39 11.65
N ARG A 253 -9.99 1.90 12.18
CA ARG A 253 -10.11 2.23 13.60
C ARG A 253 -9.87 0.99 14.46
N VAL A 254 -10.53 -0.13 14.17
CA VAL A 254 -10.39 -1.38 14.93
C VAL A 254 -8.98 -1.96 14.76
N HIS A 255 -8.44 -1.99 13.54
CA HIS A 255 -7.07 -2.44 13.31
C HIS A 255 -6.04 -1.67 14.15
N CYS A 256 -6.15 -0.33 14.22
CA CYS A 256 -5.25 0.51 15.00
C CYS A 256 -5.41 0.29 16.51
N GLU A 257 -6.65 0.15 17.00
CA GLU A 257 -6.93 -0.15 18.41
C GLU A 257 -6.32 -1.50 18.83
N ASN A 258 -6.49 -2.52 17.99
CA ASN A 258 -5.96 -3.86 18.24
C ASN A 258 -4.42 -3.88 18.19
N ALA A 259 -3.81 -3.23 17.19
CA ALA A 259 -2.36 -3.14 17.09
C ALA A 259 -1.73 -2.41 18.29
N MET A 260 -2.35 -1.33 18.76
CA MET A 260 -1.88 -0.60 19.94
C MET A 260 -1.96 -1.46 21.22
N ALA A 261 -3.06 -2.22 21.40
CA ALA A 261 -3.21 -3.11 22.56
C ALA A 261 -2.12 -4.19 22.57
N LEU A 262 -1.90 -4.86 21.44
CA LEU A 262 -0.84 -5.85 21.26
C LEU A 262 0.55 -5.25 21.48
N ALA A 263 0.85 -4.10 20.87
CA ALA A 263 2.16 -3.45 21.00
C ALA A 263 2.49 -3.12 22.45
N ARG A 264 1.52 -2.61 23.24
CA ARG A 264 1.71 -2.32 24.67
C ARG A 264 1.93 -3.58 25.50
N ALA A 265 1.18 -4.64 25.24
CA ALA A 265 1.34 -5.92 25.93
C ALA A 265 2.71 -6.55 25.65
N LEU A 266 3.13 -6.55 24.37
CA LEU A 266 4.42 -7.08 23.95
C LEU A 266 5.61 -6.27 24.50
N ALA A 267 5.49 -4.94 24.59
CA ALA A 267 6.59 -4.07 25.05
C ALA A 267 7.02 -4.35 26.50
N THR A 268 6.16 -4.97 27.31
CA THR A 268 6.44 -5.33 28.71
C THR A 268 6.71 -6.83 28.93
N HIS A 269 6.61 -7.64 27.88
CA HIS A 269 6.73 -9.09 28.01
C HIS A 269 8.21 -9.54 28.07
N PRO A 270 8.63 -10.37 29.04
CA PRO A 270 10.03 -10.73 29.26
C PRO A 270 10.67 -11.51 28.09
N ARG A 271 9.86 -12.21 27.28
CA ARG A 271 10.34 -12.96 26.09
C ARG A 271 10.41 -12.14 24.83
N VAL A 272 10.10 -10.84 24.88
CA VAL A 272 10.20 -9.91 23.75
C VAL A 272 11.45 -9.06 23.92
N GLU A 273 12.23 -8.92 22.84
CA GLU A 273 13.43 -8.11 22.81
C GLU A 273 13.15 -6.67 22.35
N ALA A 274 12.33 -6.55 21.32
CA ALA A 274 11.97 -5.27 20.70
C ALA A 274 10.56 -5.37 20.09
N VAL A 275 9.85 -4.24 20.08
CA VAL A 275 8.56 -4.09 19.40
C VAL A 275 8.69 -2.94 18.41
N HIS A 276 8.37 -3.21 17.16
CA HIS A 276 8.37 -2.24 16.06
C HIS A 276 6.93 -1.82 15.78
N TYR A 277 6.51 -0.72 16.39
CA TYR A 277 5.19 -0.13 16.18
C TYR A 277 5.25 1.39 16.39
N PRO A 278 4.89 2.20 15.37
CA PRO A 278 5.05 3.65 15.44
C PRO A 278 4.20 4.33 16.53
N GLY A 279 3.20 3.64 17.07
CA GLY A 279 2.36 4.12 18.16
C GLY A 279 3.00 4.08 19.53
N LEU A 280 4.14 3.39 19.71
CA LEU A 280 4.90 3.41 20.95
C LEU A 280 5.85 4.62 20.97
N GLU A 281 5.89 5.36 22.06
CA GLU A 281 6.79 6.53 22.23
C GLU A 281 8.28 6.14 22.11
N SER A 282 8.61 4.89 22.40
CA SER A 282 9.96 4.35 22.26
C SER A 282 10.37 4.07 20.81
N HIS A 283 9.44 4.11 19.84
CA HIS A 283 9.75 3.92 18.43
C HIS A 283 10.43 5.16 17.86
N ALA A 284 11.56 4.97 17.16
CA ALA A 284 12.38 6.08 16.64
C ALA A 284 11.59 7.05 15.75
N GLY A 285 10.63 6.54 14.96
CA GLY A 285 9.77 7.34 14.08
C GLY A 285 8.48 7.85 14.71
N HIS A 286 8.26 7.67 16.04
CA HIS A 286 6.99 8.02 16.68
C HIS A 286 6.58 9.49 16.47
N ALA A 287 7.50 10.42 16.70
CA ALA A 287 7.22 11.85 16.57
C ALA A 287 6.82 12.26 15.14
N ILE A 288 7.46 11.65 14.14
CA ILE A 288 7.14 11.88 12.72
C ILE A 288 5.77 11.26 12.42
N ALA A 289 5.53 10.01 12.83
CA ALA A 289 4.24 9.36 12.64
C ALA A 289 3.09 10.14 13.29
N ALA A 290 3.25 10.58 14.54
CA ALA A 290 2.25 11.37 15.26
C ALA A 290 1.93 12.71 14.57
N LYS A 291 2.90 13.28 13.84
CA LYS A 291 2.71 14.54 13.08
C LYS A 291 1.98 14.33 11.76
N GLN A 292 2.28 13.22 11.04
CA GLN A 292 1.84 13.03 9.66
C GLN A 292 0.70 12.03 9.48
N MET A 293 0.38 11.25 10.53
CA MET A 293 -0.67 10.22 10.51
C MET A 293 -1.72 10.50 11.57
N SER A 294 -2.98 10.12 11.30
CA SER A 294 -4.09 10.26 12.25
C SER A 294 -4.14 9.12 13.29
N ALA A 295 -3.53 7.99 13.01
CA ALA A 295 -3.27 6.84 13.89
C ALA A 295 -2.12 6.00 13.30
N PHE A 296 -1.68 4.94 13.99
CA PHE A 296 -0.39 4.30 13.71
C PHE A 296 -0.47 2.99 12.92
N GLY A 297 -1.65 2.63 12.42
CA GLY A 297 -1.86 1.46 11.57
C GLY A 297 -2.13 0.16 12.32
N GLY A 298 -2.46 -0.89 11.55
CA GLY A 298 -2.79 -2.23 12.05
C GLY A 298 -1.63 -3.23 11.91
N MET A 299 -0.43 -2.78 11.57
CA MET A 299 0.75 -3.63 11.41
C MET A 299 1.73 -3.39 12.55
N LEU A 300 2.30 -4.46 13.08
CA LEU A 300 3.43 -4.39 14.00
C LEU A 300 4.36 -5.59 13.80
N SER A 301 5.60 -5.44 14.23
CA SER A 301 6.55 -6.54 14.31
C SER A 301 7.23 -6.57 15.67
N PHE A 302 7.73 -7.73 16.06
CA PHE A 302 8.48 -7.86 17.32
C PHE A 302 9.52 -8.97 17.23
N ASN A 303 10.58 -8.84 18.01
CA ASN A 303 11.67 -9.81 18.12
C ASN A 303 11.47 -10.68 19.35
N VAL A 304 11.48 -12.01 19.18
CA VAL A 304 11.32 -13.00 20.24
C VAL A 304 12.70 -13.39 20.80
N ARG A 305 12.87 -13.44 22.12
CA ARG A 305 14.09 -13.98 22.72
C ARG A 305 14.20 -15.48 22.45
N GLY A 306 15.41 -15.94 22.08
CA GLY A 306 15.66 -17.36 21.79
C GLY A 306 15.76 -17.68 20.30
N GLY A 307 15.83 -16.68 19.44
CA GLY A 307 16.16 -16.84 18.03
C GLY A 307 15.02 -17.44 17.19
N ARG A 308 15.39 -18.02 16.06
CA ARG A 308 14.47 -18.60 15.07
C ARG A 308 13.51 -19.64 15.66
N GLU A 309 14.02 -20.59 16.44
CA GLU A 309 13.22 -21.68 16.99
C GLU A 309 12.13 -21.17 17.93
N ALA A 310 12.46 -20.20 18.78
CA ALA A 310 11.51 -19.57 19.66
C ALA A 310 10.43 -18.80 18.90
N ALA A 311 10.80 -18.06 17.85
CA ALA A 311 9.85 -17.34 17.00
C ALA A 311 8.88 -18.31 16.29
N LEU A 312 9.39 -19.40 15.73
CA LEU A 312 8.55 -20.43 15.11
C LEU A 312 7.63 -21.13 16.11
N ALA A 313 8.13 -21.39 17.33
CA ALA A 313 7.32 -21.98 18.41
C ALA A 313 6.14 -21.08 18.79
N VAL A 314 6.33 -19.77 18.86
CA VAL A 314 5.24 -18.81 19.10
C VAL A 314 4.18 -18.93 18.01
N THR A 315 4.58 -18.89 16.73
CA THR A 315 3.60 -19.00 15.62
C THR A 315 2.84 -20.33 15.64
N ALA A 316 3.46 -21.40 16.16
CA ALA A 316 2.83 -22.73 16.25
C ALA A 316 1.77 -22.81 17.36
N LYS A 317 1.90 -22.00 18.40
CA LYS A 317 1.03 -22.02 19.59
C LYS A 317 -0.17 -21.06 19.48
N THR A 318 -0.16 -20.08 18.58
CA THR A 318 -1.32 -19.19 18.36
C THR A 318 -2.55 -19.98 17.90
N LYS A 319 -3.74 -19.57 18.34
CA LYS A 319 -5.01 -20.19 17.99
C LYS A 319 -5.94 -19.28 17.20
N ILE A 320 -5.83 -17.96 17.41
CA ILE A 320 -6.62 -16.95 16.72
C ILE A 320 -5.82 -16.45 15.51
N PHE A 321 -4.54 -16.14 15.69
CA PHE A 321 -3.70 -15.71 14.59
C PHE A 321 -3.45 -16.81 13.57
N THR A 322 -3.87 -16.59 12.34
CA THR A 322 -3.57 -17.50 11.22
C THR A 322 -2.13 -17.29 10.75
N ARG A 323 -1.39 -18.38 10.58
CA ARG A 323 -0.03 -18.33 9.99
C ARG A 323 -0.14 -18.17 8.48
N ALA A 324 0.01 -16.96 8.01
CA ALA A 324 -0.06 -16.63 6.59
C ALA A 324 0.73 -15.36 6.28
N THR A 325 1.14 -15.24 5.02
CA THR A 325 1.61 -13.98 4.46
C THR A 325 0.44 -13.06 4.14
N SER A 326 0.72 -11.85 3.66
CA SER A 326 -0.24 -10.79 3.39
C SER A 326 -0.61 -10.00 4.64
N LEU A 327 -1.66 -9.16 4.56
CA LEU A 327 -2.10 -8.29 5.65
C LEU A 327 -3.42 -7.58 5.30
N GLY A 328 -4.02 -6.95 6.31
CA GLY A 328 -5.12 -6.00 6.12
C GLY A 328 -6.48 -6.62 5.87
N GLY A 329 -6.60 -7.96 6.07
CA GLY A 329 -7.88 -8.66 6.09
C GLY A 329 -8.63 -8.48 7.40
N THR A 330 -9.82 -9.08 7.51
CA THR A 330 -10.64 -9.07 8.71
C THR A 330 -10.06 -9.96 9.82
N GLU A 331 -9.30 -10.99 9.45
CA GLU A 331 -8.62 -11.94 10.32
C GLU A 331 -7.21 -11.46 10.70
N SER A 332 -6.77 -11.78 11.91
CA SER A 332 -5.41 -11.54 12.37
C SER A 332 -4.43 -12.57 11.81
N LEU A 333 -3.32 -12.09 11.26
CA LEU A 333 -2.25 -12.92 10.69
C LEU A 333 -0.95 -12.75 11.47
N ILE A 334 -0.19 -13.85 11.60
CA ILE A 334 1.17 -13.87 12.14
C ILE A 334 2.12 -14.56 11.16
N GLU A 335 3.29 -13.98 10.95
CA GLU A 335 4.26 -14.46 9.98
C GLU A 335 5.68 -14.42 10.53
N HIS A 336 6.43 -15.52 10.38
CA HIS A 336 7.88 -15.54 10.55
C HIS A 336 8.51 -15.01 9.27
N ARG A 337 8.89 -13.74 9.27
CA ARG A 337 9.20 -13.00 8.06
C ARG A 337 10.43 -13.54 7.32
N ALA A 338 11.49 -13.90 8.02
CA ALA A 338 12.69 -14.48 7.41
C ALA A 338 12.39 -15.77 6.62
N SER A 339 11.45 -16.62 7.11
CA SER A 339 11.03 -17.83 6.36
C SER A 339 10.26 -17.51 5.09
N SER A 340 9.44 -16.47 5.10
CA SER A 340 8.63 -16.07 3.94
C SER A 340 9.45 -15.39 2.85
N GLU A 341 10.52 -14.69 3.21
CA GLU A 341 11.44 -14.07 2.26
C GLU A 341 12.39 -15.08 1.61
N GLY A 342 12.62 -16.21 2.28
CA GLY A 342 13.45 -17.28 1.77
C GLY A 342 14.95 -17.05 1.94
N PRO A 343 15.78 -17.85 1.23
CA PRO A 343 17.24 -17.75 1.30
C PRO A 343 17.74 -16.35 0.90
N GLY A 344 18.59 -15.76 1.72
CA GLY A 344 19.12 -14.41 1.49
C GLY A 344 18.27 -13.29 2.11
N SER A 345 17.26 -13.62 2.90
CA SER A 345 16.53 -12.65 3.71
C SER A 345 17.49 -11.83 4.58
N ARG A 346 17.25 -10.52 4.66
CA ARG A 346 17.95 -9.61 5.59
C ARG A 346 17.22 -9.43 6.91
N THR A 347 16.01 -10.01 7.01
CA THR A 347 15.16 -9.93 8.21
C THR A 347 15.74 -10.80 9.31
N ALA A 348 15.75 -10.29 10.55
CA ALA A 348 16.21 -11.03 11.71
C ALA A 348 15.42 -12.34 11.90
N GLU A 349 16.13 -13.42 12.18
CA GLU A 349 15.57 -14.77 12.32
C GLU A 349 14.59 -14.94 13.50
N ASN A 350 14.57 -14.00 14.42
CA ASN A 350 13.65 -13.98 15.56
C ASN A 350 12.50 -12.98 15.40
N LEU A 351 12.33 -12.39 14.19
CA LEU A 351 11.30 -11.40 13.94
C LEU A 351 9.99 -12.06 13.52
N LEU A 352 8.93 -11.70 14.20
CA LEU A 352 7.54 -11.98 13.84
C LEU A 352 6.83 -10.71 13.42
N ARG A 353 6.07 -10.77 12.31
CA ARG A 353 5.21 -9.70 11.84
C ARG A 353 3.75 -10.07 12.08
N ILE A 354 2.97 -9.14 12.59
CA ILE A 354 1.53 -9.26 12.81
C ILE A 354 0.79 -8.28 11.93
N SER A 355 -0.27 -8.76 11.30
CA SER A 355 -1.38 -7.96 10.77
C SER A 355 -2.58 -8.17 11.68
N THR A 356 -2.97 -7.15 12.43
CA THR A 356 -4.15 -7.25 13.29
C THR A 356 -5.42 -7.24 12.47
N GLY A 357 -6.36 -8.11 12.81
CA GLY A 357 -7.70 -8.17 12.24
C GLY A 357 -8.72 -7.37 13.06
N LEU A 358 -9.96 -7.80 12.98
CA LEU A 358 -11.13 -7.14 13.58
C LEU A 358 -11.68 -7.90 14.80
N GLU A 359 -11.00 -8.92 15.27
CA GLU A 359 -11.32 -9.69 16.47
C GLU A 359 -11.26 -8.78 17.70
N HIS A 360 -11.79 -9.26 18.82
CA HIS A 360 -11.72 -8.52 20.08
C HIS A 360 -10.27 -8.40 20.56
N LYS A 361 -9.84 -7.19 20.89
CA LYS A 361 -8.43 -6.91 21.27
C LYS A 361 -7.91 -7.76 22.40
N ASP A 362 -8.77 -8.04 23.43
CA ASP A 362 -8.35 -8.80 24.59
C ASP A 362 -8.12 -10.28 24.25
N ASP A 363 -8.94 -10.86 23.36
CA ASP A 363 -8.73 -12.22 22.85
C ASP A 363 -7.40 -12.33 22.08
N LEU A 364 -7.07 -11.32 21.27
CA LEU A 364 -5.79 -11.27 20.55
C LEU A 364 -4.59 -11.17 21.48
N VAL A 365 -4.68 -10.34 22.52
CA VAL A 365 -3.62 -10.19 23.54
C VAL A 365 -3.44 -11.49 24.31
N GLU A 366 -4.53 -12.09 24.79
CA GLU A 366 -4.48 -13.35 25.55
C GLU A 366 -3.89 -14.50 24.72
N ASP A 367 -4.30 -14.63 23.45
CA ASP A 367 -3.78 -15.67 22.56
C ASP A 367 -2.27 -15.53 22.32
N LEU A 368 -1.80 -14.29 22.06
CA LEU A 368 -0.39 -14.04 21.79
C LEU A 368 0.49 -14.19 23.04
N LEU A 369 0.05 -13.67 24.19
CA LEU A 369 0.80 -13.82 25.46
C LEU A 369 0.90 -15.30 25.86
N ARG A 370 -0.20 -16.05 25.77
CA ARG A 370 -0.19 -17.50 25.98
C ARG A 370 0.77 -18.23 25.03
N ALA A 371 0.89 -17.78 23.79
CA ALA A 371 1.79 -18.40 22.82
C ALA A 371 3.28 -18.09 23.11
N LEU A 372 3.54 -16.95 23.75
CA LEU A 372 4.88 -16.55 24.20
C LEU A 372 5.33 -17.34 25.44
N ASP A 373 4.44 -17.71 26.36
CA ASP A 373 4.73 -18.56 27.52
C ASP A 373 5.05 -20.01 27.12
#